data_be0f608d7ec026d2985a335055dfb4c7
#
_entry.id   be0f608d7ec026d2985a335055dfb4c7
#
_cell.length_a   1.000
_cell.length_b   1.000
_cell.length_c   1.000
_cell.angle_alpha   90.00
_cell.angle_beta   90.00
_cell.angle_gamma   90.00
#
_symmetry.space_group_name_H-M   'P 1'
#
loop_
_entity.id
_entity.type
_entity.pdbx_description
1 polymer ?
#
loop_
_entity_poly.entity_id
_entity_poly.type
_entity_poly.pdbx_seq_one_letter_code
_entity_poly.pdbx_strand_id
1 'polypeptide(L)'
;MTQLQSVRVILFGIGGVGSWCAEALIRTGLTHLTIVDGDTVQPSNLNRQLPATQATLGQPKVFALRERLLAINPDAEITAIPEMVNSEWLTANSLEGYNYVIDAIDSVNDKVDLIIYASRVRECKVFSSMGAALRFDPTQVTTGELFSIKGDALAKAVRARMKRLNLKPYKKVRCVYSTEQAQRCETRGSLMQVTAVFGCTLASLIIRDLL
;
A
#
# COMPACT_ATOMS: atom_id res chain seq x y z
N MET A 1 -12.19 0.80 19.67
CA MET A 1 -11.39 -0.36 19.28
C MET A 1 -12.23 -1.50 18.69
N THR A 2 -13.47 -1.72 19.10
CA THR A 2 -14.37 -2.77 18.57
C THR A 2 -14.66 -2.67 17.05
N GLN A 3 -14.66 -1.47 16.48
CA GLN A 3 -14.92 -1.30 15.04
C GLN A 3 -13.80 -1.83 14.14
N LEU A 4 -12.53 -1.80 14.58
CA LEU A 4 -11.41 -2.30 13.79
C LEU A 4 -11.41 -3.83 13.65
N GLN A 5 -11.98 -4.54 14.63
CA GLN A 5 -12.06 -6.00 14.62
C GLN A 5 -13.08 -6.55 13.60
N SER A 6 -14.07 -5.75 13.21
CA SER A 6 -15.06 -6.14 12.20
C SER A 6 -14.68 -5.74 10.76
N VAL A 7 -13.58 -5.03 10.60
CA VAL A 7 -13.13 -4.47 9.31
C VAL A 7 -12.21 -5.43 8.60
N ARG A 8 -12.47 -5.65 7.31
CA ARG A 8 -11.65 -6.46 6.41
C ARG A 8 -10.84 -5.56 5.49
N VAL A 9 -9.52 -5.69 5.55
CA VAL A 9 -8.58 -4.90 4.73
C VAL A 9 -7.84 -5.81 3.77
N ILE A 10 -7.71 -5.39 2.51
CA ILE A 10 -6.76 -5.99 1.56
C ILE A 10 -5.71 -4.96 1.17
N LEU A 11 -4.44 -5.37 1.23
CA LEU A 11 -3.30 -4.52 0.96
C LEU A 11 -2.44 -5.12 -0.15
N PHE A 12 -2.23 -4.34 -1.19
CA PHE A 12 -1.43 -4.69 -2.36
C PHE A 12 -0.08 -3.97 -2.34
N GLY A 13 1.00 -4.75 -2.49
CA GLY A 13 2.37 -4.27 -2.44
C GLY A 13 2.94 -4.26 -1.02
N ILE A 14 3.81 -5.25 -0.70
CA ILE A 14 4.44 -5.44 0.62
C ILE A 14 5.88 -4.94 0.61
N GLY A 15 6.08 -3.80 -0.02
CA GLY A 15 7.35 -3.09 -0.07
C GLY A 15 7.60 -2.20 1.16
N GLY A 16 8.42 -1.16 0.96
CA GLY A 16 8.80 -0.21 2.01
C GLY A 16 7.65 0.60 2.60
N VAL A 17 6.52 0.75 1.90
CA VAL A 17 5.32 1.43 2.40
C VAL A 17 4.32 0.44 2.95
N GLY A 18 3.95 -0.56 2.14
CA GLY A 18 2.88 -1.49 2.52
C GLY A 18 3.21 -2.34 3.74
N SER A 19 4.46 -2.77 3.92
CA SER A 19 4.85 -3.55 5.10
C SER A 19 4.68 -2.76 6.42
N TRP A 20 5.04 -1.48 6.44
CA TRP A 20 4.81 -0.61 7.59
C TRP A 20 3.32 -0.31 7.82
N CYS A 21 2.54 -0.17 6.74
CA CYS A 21 1.09 -0.01 6.86
C CYS A 21 0.45 -1.25 7.50
N ALA A 22 0.80 -2.45 7.03
CA ALA A 22 0.30 -3.71 7.59
C ALA A 22 0.62 -3.84 9.08
N GLU A 23 1.88 -3.60 9.48
CA GLU A 23 2.27 -3.69 10.88
C GLU A 23 1.55 -2.64 11.74
N ALA A 24 1.43 -1.39 11.26
CA ALA A 24 0.70 -0.35 11.98
C ALA A 24 -0.76 -0.73 12.22
N LEU A 25 -1.44 -1.31 11.23
CA LEU A 25 -2.82 -1.77 11.35
C LEU A 25 -2.98 -2.90 12.37
N ILE A 26 -2.11 -3.93 12.31
CA ILE A 26 -2.14 -5.06 13.25
C ILE A 26 -1.86 -4.60 14.68
N ARG A 27 -0.87 -3.71 14.89
CA ARG A 27 -0.58 -3.13 16.21
C ARG A 27 -1.72 -2.25 16.75
N THR A 28 -2.54 -1.68 15.88
CA THR A 28 -3.70 -0.89 16.27
C THR A 28 -4.94 -1.75 16.56
N GLY A 29 -4.88 -3.07 16.29
CA GLY A 29 -5.94 -4.03 16.63
C GLY A 29 -6.78 -4.49 15.42
N LEU A 30 -6.32 -4.29 14.18
CA LEU A 30 -6.93 -4.94 13.01
C LEU A 30 -6.75 -6.46 13.13
N THR A 31 -7.83 -7.21 12.89
CA THR A 31 -7.82 -8.68 12.98
C THR A 31 -7.95 -9.37 11.63
N HIS A 32 -8.50 -8.74 10.61
CA HIS A 32 -8.71 -9.36 9.29
C HIS A 32 -7.93 -8.62 8.20
N LEU A 33 -6.79 -9.17 7.81
CA LEU A 33 -5.89 -8.58 6.81
C LEU A 33 -5.54 -9.58 5.71
N THR A 34 -5.75 -9.19 4.45
CA THR A 34 -5.18 -9.89 3.29
C THR A 34 -4.01 -9.07 2.74
N ILE A 35 -2.88 -9.70 2.50
CA ILE A 35 -1.68 -9.10 1.91
C ILE A 35 -1.33 -9.79 0.60
N VAL A 36 -1.10 -9.00 -0.45
CA VAL A 36 -0.85 -9.48 -1.82
C VAL A 36 0.45 -8.86 -2.35
N ASP A 37 1.41 -9.70 -2.69
CA ASP A 37 2.69 -9.29 -3.30
C ASP A 37 3.37 -10.54 -3.88
N GLY A 38 3.76 -10.52 -5.14
CA GLY A 38 4.40 -11.66 -5.82
C GLY A 38 5.91 -11.72 -5.68
N ASP A 39 6.54 -10.73 -5.04
CA ASP A 39 7.99 -10.67 -4.92
C ASP A 39 8.53 -11.55 -3.79
N THR A 40 9.82 -11.89 -3.93
CA THR A 40 10.65 -12.45 -2.85
C THR A 40 11.50 -11.36 -2.20
N VAL A 41 11.93 -11.62 -0.97
CA VAL A 41 12.86 -10.74 -0.24
C VAL A 41 14.21 -10.71 -0.92
N GLN A 42 14.69 -9.52 -1.28
CA GLN A 42 15.97 -9.30 -1.94
C GLN A 42 16.94 -8.51 -1.04
N PRO A 43 18.25 -8.62 -1.22
CA PRO A 43 19.23 -7.82 -0.46
C PRO A 43 18.98 -6.30 -0.53
N SER A 44 18.51 -5.80 -1.68
CA SER A 44 18.13 -4.39 -1.87
C SER A 44 16.93 -3.93 -1.07
N ASN A 45 16.21 -4.83 -0.41
CA ASN A 45 15.05 -4.52 0.40
C ASN A 45 15.38 -4.28 1.88
N LEU A 46 16.55 -4.77 2.34
CA LEU A 46 16.97 -4.75 3.74
C LEU A 46 16.95 -3.36 4.39
N ASN A 47 17.16 -2.32 3.60
CA ASN A 47 17.24 -0.96 4.11
C ASN A 47 15.90 -0.34 4.52
N ARG A 48 14.73 -0.93 4.11
CA ARG A 48 13.44 -0.25 4.31
C ARG A 48 12.20 -1.13 4.44
N GLN A 49 12.26 -2.42 4.08
CA GLN A 49 11.09 -3.31 4.10
C GLN A 49 11.09 -4.19 5.35
N LEU A 50 9.99 -4.21 6.10
CA LEU A 50 9.88 -5.00 7.34
C LEU A 50 10.08 -6.51 7.17
N PRO A 51 9.60 -7.16 6.09
CA PRO A 51 9.85 -8.60 5.88
C PRO A 51 11.31 -8.90 5.56
N ALA A 52 12.12 -7.89 5.21
CA ALA A 52 13.50 -8.11 4.74
C ALA A 52 14.49 -8.14 5.91
N THR A 53 14.99 -9.30 6.20
CA THR A 53 16.10 -9.58 7.13
C THR A 53 17.08 -10.56 6.48
N GLN A 54 18.26 -10.74 7.04
CA GLN A 54 19.22 -11.75 6.54
C GLN A 54 18.62 -13.17 6.56
N ALA A 55 17.75 -13.45 7.54
CA ALA A 55 17.12 -14.77 7.70
C ALA A 55 15.97 -15.02 6.70
N THR A 56 15.41 -13.97 6.09
CA THR A 56 14.26 -14.09 5.18
C THR A 56 14.62 -13.90 3.71
N LEU A 57 15.91 -13.71 3.37
CA LEU A 57 16.34 -13.59 1.97
C LEU A 57 15.86 -14.77 1.12
N GLY A 58 15.26 -14.47 -0.04
CA GLY A 58 14.70 -15.46 -0.96
C GLY A 58 13.29 -15.95 -0.62
N GLN A 59 12.77 -15.68 0.58
CA GLN A 59 11.39 -16.03 0.94
C GLN A 59 10.37 -15.09 0.25
N PRO A 60 9.17 -15.57 -0.10
CA PRO A 60 8.09 -14.67 -0.52
C PRO A 60 7.81 -13.63 0.56
N LYS A 61 7.75 -12.35 0.16
CA LYS A 61 7.57 -11.22 1.10
C LYS A 61 6.33 -11.38 1.98
N VAL A 62 5.24 -11.86 1.38
CA VAL A 62 3.96 -12.03 2.08
C VAL A 62 4.04 -13.04 3.22
N PHE A 63 4.79 -14.14 3.06
CA PHE A 63 4.95 -15.12 4.13
C PHE A 63 5.85 -14.61 5.24
N ALA A 64 6.99 -14.00 4.91
CA ALA A 64 7.89 -13.41 5.89
C ALA A 64 7.18 -12.29 6.71
N LEU A 65 6.36 -11.46 6.06
CA LEU A 65 5.57 -10.45 6.77
C LEU A 65 4.46 -11.07 7.62
N ARG A 66 3.74 -12.07 7.10
CA ARG A 66 2.68 -12.75 7.85
C ARG A 66 3.18 -13.35 9.16
N GLU A 67 4.31 -14.04 9.16
CA GLU A 67 4.94 -14.60 10.37
C GLU A 67 5.23 -13.49 11.39
N ARG A 68 5.81 -12.38 10.94
CA ARG A 68 6.08 -11.22 11.79
C ARG A 68 4.80 -10.63 12.40
N LEU A 69 3.76 -10.47 11.61
CA LEU A 69 2.49 -9.90 12.06
C LEU A 69 1.77 -10.80 13.06
N LEU A 70 1.80 -12.12 12.85
CA LEU A 70 1.24 -13.11 13.79
C LEU A 70 2.03 -13.17 15.11
N ALA A 71 3.33 -12.88 15.09
CA ALA A 71 4.11 -12.74 16.32
C ALA A 71 3.72 -11.49 17.13
N ILE A 72 3.07 -10.49 16.50
CA ILE A 72 2.55 -9.28 17.16
C ILE A 72 1.13 -9.51 17.67
N ASN A 73 0.26 -10.08 16.85
CA ASN A 73 -1.12 -10.40 17.19
C ASN A 73 -1.44 -11.84 16.71
N PRO A 74 -1.33 -12.85 17.59
CA PRO A 74 -1.58 -14.23 17.23
C PRO A 74 -3.03 -14.54 16.83
N ASP A 75 -3.97 -13.70 17.29
CA ASP A 75 -5.41 -13.88 17.02
C ASP A 75 -5.83 -13.24 15.68
N ALA A 76 -4.91 -12.59 14.96
CA ALA A 76 -5.23 -11.98 13.67
C ALA A 76 -5.36 -13.04 12.57
N GLU A 77 -6.41 -12.92 11.76
CA GLU A 77 -6.62 -13.70 10.54
C GLU A 77 -5.89 -13.01 9.38
N ILE A 78 -4.70 -13.51 9.02
CA ILE A 78 -3.88 -12.94 7.97
C ILE A 78 -3.78 -13.89 6.79
N THR A 79 -4.40 -13.51 5.67
CA THR A 79 -4.27 -14.22 4.38
C THR A 79 -3.09 -13.64 3.61
N ALA A 80 -2.15 -14.49 3.22
CA ALA A 80 -0.95 -14.10 2.44
C ALA A 80 -1.04 -14.70 1.03
N ILE A 81 -1.06 -13.85 0.01
CA ILE A 81 -1.20 -14.25 -1.40
C ILE A 81 0.10 -13.87 -2.14
N PRO A 82 0.96 -14.86 -2.49
CA PRO A 82 2.23 -14.63 -3.16
C PRO A 82 2.07 -14.47 -4.67
N GLU A 83 1.27 -13.50 -5.09
CA GLU A 83 0.92 -13.26 -6.50
C GLU A 83 1.08 -11.79 -6.87
N MET A 84 1.43 -11.55 -8.15
CA MET A 84 1.45 -10.20 -8.71
C MET A 84 0.03 -9.79 -9.08
N VAL A 85 -0.42 -8.65 -8.58
CA VAL A 85 -1.70 -8.08 -9.00
C VAL A 85 -1.55 -7.45 -10.39
N ASN A 86 -2.46 -7.82 -11.28
CA ASN A 86 -2.63 -7.26 -12.61
C ASN A 86 -4.11 -7.34 -12.99
N SER A 87 -4.47 -6.95 -14.21
CA SER A 87 -5.86 -6.99 -14.69
C SER A 87 -6.47 -8.40 -14.70
N GLU A 88 -5.66 -9.44 -14.96
CA GLU A 88 -6.11 -10.84 -14.97
C GLU A 88 -6.43 -11.29 -13.54
N TRP A 89 -5.52 -10.98 -12.60
CA TRP A 89 -5.72 -11.27 -11.18
C TRP A 89 -7.00 -10.60 -10.66
N LEU A 90 -7.21 -9.32 -10.98
CA LEU A 90 -8.41 -8.57 -10.56
C LEU A 90 -9.71 -9.12 -11.16
N THR A 91 -9.64 -9.73 -12.34
CA THR A 91 -10.80 -10.38 -12.96
C THR A 91 -11.13 -11.73 -12.30
N ALA A 92 -10.10 -12.47 -11.88
CA ALA A 92 -10.23 -13.76 -11.24
C ALA A 92 -10.58 -13.68 -9.74
N ASN A 93 -10.26 -12.55 -9.09
CA ASN A 93 -10.39 -12.38 -7.64
C ASN A 93 -11.32 -11.21 -7.29
N SER A 94 -12.42 -11.51 -6.61
CA SER A 94 -13.35 -10.47 -6.16
C SER A 94 -12.78 -9.68 -4.99
N LEU A 95 -12.99 -8.35 -5.02
CA LEU A 95 -12.74 -7.48 -3.87
C LEU A 95 -14.02 -7.23 -3.03
N GLU A 96 -15.10 -7.92 -3.31
CA GLU A 96 -16.31 -7.85 -2.49
C GLU A 96 -16.06 -8.41 -1.07
N GLY A 97 -16.67 -7.79 -0.09
CA GLY A 97 -16.48 -8.15 1.31
C GLY A 97 -15.27 -7.48 1.99
N TYR A 98 -14.42 -6.75 1.26
CA TYR A 98 -13.42 -5.88 1.86
C TYR A 98 -13.97 -4.46 2.06
N ASN A 99 -13.74 -3.91 3.26
CA ASN A 99 -14.10 -2.53 3.58
C ASN A 99 -13.07 -1.53 3.03
N TYR A 100 -11.80 -1.94 2.99
CA TYR A 100 -10.71 -1.09 2.52
C TYR A 100 -9.77 -1.85 1.59
N VAL A 101 -9.42 -1.20 0.49
CA VAL A 101 -8.31 -1.57 -0.39
C VAL A 101 -7.19 -0.56 -0.19
N ILE A 102 -6.02 -1.06 0.15
CA ILE A 102 -4.79 -0.27 0.24
C ILE A 102 -3.90 -0.62 -0.94
N ASP A 103 -3.56 0.39 -1.71
CA ASP A 103 -2.66 0.30 -2.83
C ASP A 103 -1.30 0.91 -2.47
N ALA A 104 -0.30 0.06 -2.29
CA ALA A 104 1.10 0.43 -2.10
C ALA A 104 2.02 -0.07 -3.23
N ILE A 105 1.44 -0.29 -4.43
CA ILE A 105 2.14 -0.71 -5.64
C ILE A 105 2.87 0.47 -6.27
N ASP A 106 4.03 0.24 -6.89
CA ASP A 106 4.80 1.26 -7.62
C ASP A 106 4.60 1.23 -9.15
N SER A 107 4.14 0.09 -9.70
CA SER A 107 3.78 -0.04 -11.11
C SER A 107 2.57 0.83 -11.46
N VAL A 108 2.75 1.75 -12.41
CA VAL A 108 1.67 2.67 -12.85
C VAL A 108 0.49 1.92 -13.48
N ASN A 109 0.76 0.85 -14.24
CA ASN A 109 -0.29 0.11 -14.93
C ASN A 109 -1.17 -0.63 -13.94
N ASP A 110 -0.57 -1.45 -13.10
CA ASP A 110 -1.28 -2.28 -12.13
C ASP A 110 -1.98 -1.43 -11.07
N LYS A 111 -1.36 -0.31 -10.66
CA LYS A 111 -1.97 0.68 -9.78
C LYS A 111 -3.23 1.30 -10.38
N VAL A 112 -3.23 1.66 -11.67
CA VAL A 112 -4.43 2.20 -12.33
C VAL A 112 -5.52 1.15 -12.40
N ASP A 113 -5.19 -0.08 -12.81
CA ASP A 113 -6.14 -1.17 -12.93
C ASP A 113 -6.77 -1.49 -11.56
N LEU A 114 -5.96 -1.58 -10.49
CA LEU A 114 -6.42 -1.79 -9.12
C LEU A 114 -7.33 -0.66 -8.63
N ILE A 115 -6.94 0.60 -8.79
CA ILE A 115 -7.74 1.75 -8.35
C ILE A 115 -9.09 1.78 -9.09
N ILE A 116 -9.10 1.57 -10.40
CA ILE A 116 -10.33 1.57 -11.18
C ILE A 116 -11.23 0.41 -10.76
N TYR A 117 -10.69 -0.80 -10.63
CA TYR A 117 -11.45 -1.98 -10.22
C TYR A 117 -12.04 -1.81 -8.81
N ALA A 118 -11.20 -1.49 -7.84
CA ALA A 118 -11.61 -1.32 -6.44
C ALA A 118 -12.63 -0.17 -6.25
N SER A 119 -12.53 0.90 -7.04
CA SER A 119 -13.49 2.01 -6.97
C SER A 119 -14.91 1.64 -7.40
N ARG A 120 -15.10 0.52 -8.12
CA ARG A 120 -16.42 -0.01 -8.53
C ARG A 120 -17.09 -0.82 -7.43
N VAL A 121 -16.33 -1.40 -6.51
CA VAL A 121 -16.88 -2.19 -5.41
C VAL A 121 -17.60 -1.28 -4.42
N ARG A 122 -18.91 -1.49 -4.22
CA ARG A 122 -19.80 -0.54 -3.54
C ARG A 122 -19.34 -0.16 -2.13
N GLU A 123 -19.04 -1.13 -1.30
CA GLU A 123 -18.74 -0.94 0.13
C GLU A 123 -17.26 -0.68 0.40
N CYS A 124 -16.41 -0.73 -0.63
CA CYS A 124 -14.98 -0.61 -0.48
C CYS A 124 -14.49 0.83 -0.62
N LYS A 125 -13.61 1.27 0.27
CA LYS A 125 -12.87 2.54 0.16
C LYS A 125 -11.43 2.28 -0.29
N VAL A 126 -10.90 3.15 -1.16
CA VAL A 126 -9.57 2.99 -1.75
C VAL A 126 -8.62 4.04 -1.21
N PHE A 127 -7.53 3.59 -0.61
CA PHE A 127 -6.41 4.41 -0.19
C PHE A 127 -5.14 4.01 -0.96
N SER A 128 -4.39 4.99 -1.44
CA SER A 128 -3.24 4.72 -2.32
C SER A 128 -2.00 5.49 -1.88
N SER A 129 -0.86 4.84 -1.93
CA SER A 129 0.44 5.49 -1.76
C SER A 129 0.93 6.06 -3.08
N MET A 130 1.41 7.30 -3.06
CA MET A 130 2.14 7.87 -4.19
C MET A 130 3.65 7.68 -4.04
N GLY A 131 4.47 8.43 -4.74
CA GLY A 131 5.91 8.21 -4.80
C GLY A 131 6.63 8.53 -3.50
N ALA A 132 7.26 7.53 -2.87
CA ALA A 132 8.07 7.69 -1.66
C ALA A 132 9.59 7.68 -1.93
N ALA A 133 10.02 7.29 -3.14
CA ALA A 133 11.43 7.24 -3.50
C ALA A 133 12.03 8.63 -3.71
N LEU A 134 13.36 8.75 -3.48
CA LEU A 134 14.12 9.99 -3.67
C LEU A 134 13.64 11.16 -2.80
N ARG A 135 13.10 10.87 -1.64
CA ARG A 135 12.65 11.82 -0.62
C ARG A 135 13.41 11.57 0.67
N PHE A 136 13.69 12.63 1.43
CA PHE A 136 14.56 12.61 2.59
C PHE A 136 13.86 13.12 3.85
N ASP A 137 12.84 13.96 3.69
CA ASP A 137 12.12 14.60 4.78
C ASP A 137 10.76 13.92 5.04
N PRO A 138 10.66 13.06 6.06
CA PRO A 138 9.40 12.40 6.43
C PRO A 138 8.33 13.38 6.93
N THR A 139 8.70 14.59 7.38
CA THR A 139 7.75 15.58 7.89
C THR A 139 6.91 16.21 6.78
N GLN A 140 7.32 16.07 5.53
CA GLN A 140 6.58 16.54 4.36
C GLN A 140 5.56 15.52 3.82
N VAL A 141 5.44 14.36 4.48
CA VAL A 141 4.41 13.37 4.14
C VAL A 141 3.04 13.88 4.55
N THR A 142 2.10 13.86 3.62
CA THR A 142 0.74 14.37 3.82
C THR A 142 -0.28 13.56 3.03
N THR A 143 -1.55 13.95 3.12
CA THR A 143 -2.66 13.26 2.44
C THR A 143 -3.42 14.20 1.52
N GLY A 144 -3.96 13.65 0.44
CA GLY A 144 -4.77 14.41 -0.51
C GLY A 144 -5.62 13.49 -1.39
N GLU A 145 -6.47 14.07 -2.23
CA GLU A 145 -7.20 13.34 -3.25
C GLU A 145 -6.34 13.20 -4.52
N LEU A 146 -6.39 12.05 -5.19
CA LEU A 146 -5.55 11.72 -6.35
C LEU A 146 -5.48 12.83 -7.41
N PHE A 147 -6.60 13.48 -7.70
CA PHE A 147 -6.68 14.52 -8.73
C PHE A 147 -6.25 15.90 -8.26
N SER A 148 -6.10 16.12 -6.95
CA SER A 148 -5.64 17.39 -6.37
C SER A 148 -4.13 17.43 -6.09
N ILE A 149 -3.45 16.27 -6.11
CA ILE A 149 -2.02 16.17 -5.79
C ILE A 149 -1.17 16.87 -6.84
N LYS A 150 -0.27 17.73 -6.39
CA LYS A 150 0.73 18.42 -7.22
C LYS A 150 2.14 18.00 -6.80
N GLY A 151 3.09 18.06 -7.72
CA GLY A 151 4.52 17.81 -7.42
C GLY A 151 4.92 16.32 -7.26
N ASP A 152 3.98 15.38 -7.33
CA ASP A 152 4.29 13.95 -7.27
C ASP A 152 4.31 13.31 -8.66
N ALA A 153 5.45 12.71 -9.03
CA ALA A 153 5.65 12.12 -10.36
C ALA A 153 4.78 10.88 -10.59
N LEU A 154 4.60 10.04 -9.56
CA LEU A 154 3.77 8.83 -9.66
C LEU A 154 2.29 9.21 -9.80
N ALA A 155 1.79 10.14 -9.00
CA ALA A 155 0.42 10.65 -9.13
C ALA A 155 0.17 11.27 -10.51
N LYS A 156 1.15 12.01 -11.06
CA LYS A 156 1.08 12.55 -12.43
C LYS A 156 0.99 11.44 -13.46
N ALA A 157 1.81 10.41 -13.35
CA ALA A 157 1.83 9.27 -14.28
C ALA A 157 0.51 8.47 -14.22
N VAL A 158 -0.01 8.21 -13.02
CA VAL A 158 -1.30 7.53 -12.80
C VAL A 158 -2.43 8.31 -13.46
N ARG A 159 -2.54 9.61 -13.23
CA ARG A 159 -3.57 10.45 -13.88
C ARG A 159 -3.43 10.51 -15.39
N ALA A 160 -2.20 10.59 -15.90
CA ALA A 160 -1.93 10.59 -17.36
C ALA A 160 -2.35 9.25 -17.99
N ARG A 161 -2.05 8.13 -17.33
CA ARG A 161 -2.48 6.80 -17.77
C ARG A 161 -4.01 6.68 -17.79
N MET A 162 -4.68 7.10 -16.71
CA MET A 162 -6.14 7.11 -16.63
C MET A 162 -6.76 7.95 -17.75
N LYS A 163 -6.23 9.16 -18.00
CA LYS A 163 -6.69 10.04 -19.09
C LYS A 163 -6.53 9.38 -20.46
N ARG A 164 -5.37 8.76 -20.73
CA ARG A 164 -5.10 8.06 -22.01
C ARG A 164 -6.06 6.91 -22.27
N LEU A 165 -6.47 6.19 -21.21
CA LEU A 165 -7.40 5.07 -21.29
C LEU A 165 -8.88 5.50 -21.17
N ASN A 166 -9.15 6.80 -21.04
CA ASN A 166 -10.48 7.34 -20.74
C ASN A 166 -11.13 6.70 -19.51
N LEU A 167 -10.33 6.44 -18.48
CA LEU A 167 -10.76 5.86 -17.21
C LEU A 167 -10.84 6.93 -16.12
N LYS A 168 -11.84 6.80 -15.24
CA LYS A 168 -12.00 7.61 -14.04
C LYS A 168 -12.48 6.73 -12.89
N PRO A 169 -11.92 6.85 -11.68
CA PRO A 169 -12.44 6.14 -10.51
C PRO A 169 -13.89 6.57 -10.22
N TYR A 170 -14.70 5.62 -9.81
CA TYR A 170 -16.11 5.86 -9.44
C TYR A 170 -16.25 6.56 -8.07
N LYS A 171 -15.20 6.51 -7.25
CA LYS A 171 -15.14 7.11 -5.91
C LYS A 171 -13.88 7.94 -5.75
N LYS A 172 -13.87 8.80 -4.74
CA LYS A 172 -12.68 9.53 -4.33
C LYS A 172 -11.59 8.56 -3.88
N VAL A 173 -10.37 8.76 -4.37
CA VAL A 173 -9.18 8.00 -3.98
C VAL A 173 -8.33 8.90 -3.11
N ARG A 174 -8.26 8.58 -1.82
CA ARG A 174 -7.39 9.29 -0.87
C ARG A 174 -5.99 8.72 -0.96
N CYS A 175 -5.02 9.60 -1.06
CA CYS A 175 -3.63 9.22 -1.26
C CYS A 175 -2.74 9.78 -0.16
N VAL A 176 -1.67 9.04 0.14
CA VAL A 176 -0.52 9.53 0.89
C VAL A 176 0.55 9.92 -0.12
N TYR A 177 1.11 11.11 0.01
CA TYR A 177 2.17 11.63 -0.85
C TYR A 177 3.07 12.58 -0.05
N SER A 178 4.19 13.00 -0.61
CA SER A 178 5.05 14.02 0.00
C SER A 178 5.01 15.30 -0.83
N THR A 179 5.01 16.43 -0.16
CA THR A 179 5.18 17.75 -0.79
C THR A 179 6.62 18.04 -1.16
N GLU A 180 7.58 17.31 -0.59
CA GLU A 180 8.99 17.39 -0.98
C GLU A 180 9.16 17.01 -2.46
N GLN A 181 9.96 17.75 -3.19
CA GLN A 181 10.34 17.38 -4.55
C GLN A 181 11.36 16.23 -4.51
N ALA A 182 11.12 15.20 -5.33
CA ALA A 182 12.08 14.10 -5.45
C ALA A 182 13.46 14.64 -5.88
N GLN A 183 14.47 14.29 -5.13
CA GLN A 183 15.85 14.71 -5.39
C GLN A 183 16.40 14.03 -6.65
N ARG A 184 17.25 14.73 -7.40
CA ARG A 184 17.99 14.14 -8.51
C ARG A 184 19.19 13.40 -7.95
N CYS A 185 19.18 12.08 -7.99
CA CYS A 185 20.29 11.21 -7.60
C CYS A 185 20.62 10.26 -8.75
N GLU A 186 21.89 9.90 -8.88
CA GLU A 186 22.35 8.91 -9.87
C GLU A 186 21.73 7.54 -9.64
N THR A 187 21.54 7.16 -8.37
CA THR A 187 20.89 5.91 -7.98
C THR A 187 19.53 6.17 -7.35
N ARG A 188 18.50 5.45 -7.81
CA ARG A 188 17.19 5.47 -7.17
C ARG A 188 17.25 4.75 -5.85
N GLY A 189 16.92 5.44 -4.77
CA GLY A 189 16.88 4.88 -3.43
C GLY A 189 15.63 5.34 -2.68
N SER A 190 15.35 4.65 -1.59
CA SER A 190 14.29 5.03 -0.65
C SER A 190 14.84 4.91 0.77
N LEU A 191 14.53 5.87 1.61
CA LEU A 191 14.89 5.86 3.02
C LEU A 191 13.76 5.26 3.85
N MET A 192 14.11 4.42 4.82
CA MET A 192 13.15 3.73 5.68
C MET A 192 12.24 4.72 6.40
N GLN A 193 12.78 5.78 6.99
CA GLN A 193 12.01 6.77 7.73
C GLN A 193 10.92 7.44 6.87
N VAL A 194 11.16 7.66 5.58
CA VAL A 194 10.15 8.21 4.67
C VAL A 194 9.10 7.17 4.35
N THR A 195 9.51 5.97 3.92
CA THR A 195 8.56 4.91 3.55
C THR A 195 7.74 4.42 4.73
N ALA A 196 8.31 4.40 5.94
CA ALA A 196 7.60 4.06 7.17
C ALA A 196 6.51 5.08 7.50
N VAL A 197 6.82 6.39 7.38
CA VAL A 197 5.81 7.44 7.61
C VAL A 197 4.69 7.38 6.57
N PHE A 198 4.99 7.08 5.30
CA PHE A 198 3.95 6.80 4.31
C PHE A 198 3.05 5.64 4.74
N GLY A 199 3.63 4.52 5.18
CA GLY A 199 2.88 3.33 5.65
C GLY A 199 2.01 3.62 6.88
N CYS A 200 2.58 4.26 7.90
CA CYS A 200 1.85 4.67 9.10
C CYS A 200 0.72 5.66 8.78
N THR A 201 0.96 6.58 7.83
CA THR A 201 -0.06 7.54 7.39
C THR A 201 -1.21 6.85 6.66
N LEU A 202 -0.93 5.84 5.79
CA LEU A 202 -1.98 5.02 5.17
C LEU A 202 -2.83 4.30 6.23
N ALA A 203 -2.19 3.67 7.21
CA ALA A 203 -2.92 3.03 8.32
C ALA A 203 -3.80 4.04 9.07
N SER A 204 -3.29 5.24 9.33
CA SER A 204 -4.05 6.30 10.02
C SER A 204 -5.27 6.77 9.24
N LEU A 205 -5.27 6.69 7.89
CA LEU A 205 -6.44 7.02 7.08
C LEU A 205 -7.60 6.08 7.37
N ILE A 206 -7.35 4.77 7.53
CA ILE A 206 -8.37 3.79 7.91
C ILE A 206 -8.90 4.08 9.31
N ILE A 207 -8.00 4.28 10.28
CA ILE A 207 -8.38 4.55 11.66
C ILE A 207 -9.26 5.81 11.75
N ARG A 208 -8.86 6.89 11.06
CA ARG A 208 -9.63 8.15 11.05
C ARG A 208 -10.97 8.07 10.30
N ASP A 209 -11.09 7.12 9.38
CA ASP A 209 -12.33 6.89 8.65
C ASP A 209 -13.35 6.06 9.46
N LEU A 210 -12.88 5.35 10.48
CA LEU A 210 -13.69 4.57 11.42
C LEU A 210 -14.11 5.35 12.67
N LEU A 211 -13.48 6.51 12.93
CA LEU A 211 -13.81 7.42 14.04
C LEU A 211 -14.90 8.40 13.62
#